data_491922b9f5ae2a7fa52942cca1f90884
#
_entry.id   491922b9f5ae2a7fa52942cca1f90884
#
_cell.length_a   1.000
_cell.length_b   1.000
_cell.length_c   1.000
_cell.angle_alpha   90.00
_cell.angle_beta   90.00
_cell.angle_gamma   90.00
#
_symmetry.space_group_name_H-M   'P 1'
#
loop_
_entity.id
_entity.type
_entity.pdbx_description
1 polymer ?
#
loop_
_entity_poly.entity_id
_entity_poly.type
_entity_poly.pdbx_seq_one_letter_code
_entity_poly.pdbx_strand_id
1 'polypeptide(L)'
;YTIVDPVKTSYKATDLSLSTKQISMTIGAKKRVLYQVTPVYAAKRNVKFSSSNSKVVSVNAKGMLTAKKNGKATITVQLKSGSKKKVKLKVVVQPRAPYLSADSVENKNTTVFTWNKSEGEEGYEISCSDTKNGTYKVIKKVTGKTKITFKASTKKYYKIRAWYRTAKGKKYYSDYS
;
A
#
# COMPACT_ATOMS: atom_id res chain seq x y z
N TYR A 1 -44.65 -25.47 -31.13
CA TYR A 1 -43.31 -25.35 -30.54
C TYR A 1 -43.49 -24.85 -29.12
N THR A 2 -43.32 -25.72 -28.13
CA THR A 2 -43.29 -25.34 -26.73
C THR A 2 -41.90 -24.76 -26.46
N ILE A 3 -41.81 -23.45 -26.19
CA ILE A 3 -40.58 -22.82 -25.69
C ILE A 3 -40.40 -23.36 -24.28
N VAL A 4 -39.52 -24.30 -24.10
CA VAL A 4 -39.09 -24.73 -22.76
C VAL A 4 -38.26 -23.57 -22.19
N ASP A 5 -38.81 -22.87 -21.20
CA ASP A 5 -38.08 -21.89 -20.43
C ASP A 5 -36.75 -22.51 -19.96
N PRO A 6 -35.57 -21.90 -20.25
CA PRO A 6 -34.32 -22.47 -19.81
C PRO A 6 -34.36 -22.53 -18.28
N VAL A 7 -34.36 -23.76 -17.77
CA VAL A 7 -34.30 -24.08 -16.35
C VAL A 7 -33.27 -23.14 -15.71
N LYS A 8 -33.73 -22.30 -14.78
CA LYS A 8 -32.85 -21.51 -13.91
C LYS A 8 -32.00 -22.42 -13.06
N THR A 9 -30.99 -23.05 -13.67
CA THR A 9 -29.98 -23.81 -12.94
C THR A 9 -29.12 -22.79 -12.19
N SER A 10 -29.36 -22.64 -10.89
CA SER A 10 -28.50 -21.85 -10.03
C SER A 10 -27.15 -22.55 -9.89
N TYR A 11 -26.22 -22.22 -10.74
CA TYR A 11 -24.88 -22.80 -10.71
C TYR A 11 -24.19 -22.45 -9.41
N LYS A 12 -23.78 -23.45 -8.64
CA LYS A 12 -23.00 -23.29 -7.42
C LYS A 12 -21.58 -22.85 -7.79
N ALA A 13 -21.02 -21.92 -7.03
CA ALA A 13 -19.63 -21.52 -7.19
C ALA A 13 -18.69 -22.69 -6.83
N THR A 14 -17.81 -23.06 -7.74
CA THR A 14 -16.84 -24.17 -7.58
C THR A 14 -15.45 -23.65 -7.25
N ASP A 15 -15.10 -22.47 -7.75
CA ASP A 15 -13.78 -21.88 -7.52
C ASP A 15 -13.81 -20.38 -7.24
N LEU A 16 -12.73 -19.89 -6.64
CA LEU A 16 -12.50 -18.50 -6.29
C LEU A 16 -11.02 -18.19 -6.47
N SER A 17 -10.70 -17.12 -7.19
CA SER A 17 -9.34 -16.63 -7.40
C SER A 17 -9.24 -15.11 -7.20
N LEU A 18 -8.02 -14.62 -6.97
CA LEU A 18 -7.71 -13.20 -6.88
C LEU A 18 -6.86 -12.78 -8.08
N SER A 19 -7.09 -11.58 -8.59
CA SER A 19 -6.26 -10.99 -9.65
C SER A 19 -4.84 -10.70 -9.19
N THR A 20 -4.62 -10.52 -7.87
CA THR A 20 -3.30 -10.35 -7.25
C THR A 20 -3.30 -10.92 -5.84
N LYS A 21 -2.13 -11.40 -5.40
CA LYS A 21 -1.96 -11.96 -4.05
C LYS A 21 -1.49 -10.93 -3.02
N GLN A 22 -1.02 -9.77 -3.47
CA GLN A 22 -0.53 -8.69 -2.61
C GLN A 22 -0.78 -7.31 -3.22
N ILE A 23 -1.10 -6.33 -2.38
CA ILE A 23 -1.19 -4.91 -2.75
C ILE A 23 -0.56 -4.03 -1.67
N SER A 24 -0.08 -2.85 -2.09
CA SER A 24 0.32 -1.76 -1.20
C SER A 24 -0.72 -0.63 -1.25
N MET A 25 -0.90 0.02 -0.11
CA MET A 25 -1.80 1.17 0.06
C MET A 25 -1.12 2.21 0.96
N THR A 26 -1.55 3.46 0.86
CA THR A 26 -1.22 4.53 1.82
C THR A 26 -2.42 4.79 2.72
N ILE A 27 -2.21 5.38 3.91
CA ILE A 27 -3.30 5.75 4.83
C ILE A 27 -4.35 6.59 4.09
N GLY A 28 -5.62 6.36 4.35
CA GLY A 28 -6.76 7.01 3.69
C GLY A 28 -7.15 6.39 2.32
N ALA A 29 -6.26 5.64 1.68
CA ALA A 29 -6.55 5.05 0.38
C ALA A 29 -7.68 4.00 0.47
N LYS A 30 -8.49 3.96 -0.60
CA LYS A 30 -9.55 2.95 -0.80
C LYS A 30 -9.24 2.15 -2.07
N LYS A 31 -9.35 0.82 -2.00
CA LYS A 31 -9.19 -0.07 -3.15
C LYS A 31 -10.23 -1.18 -3.10
N ARG A 32 -10.71 -1.61 -4.26
CA ARG A 32 -11.61 -2.78 -4.35
C ARG A 32 -10.81 -4.06 -4.50
N VAL A 33 -11.20 -5.11 -3.79
CA VAL A 33 -10.68 -6.47 -4.00
C VAL A 33 -11.17 -6.96 -5.36
N LEU A 34 -10.23 -7.31 -6.25
CA LEU A 34 -10.54 -7.91 -7.55
C LEU A 34 -10.44 -9.42 -7.44
N TYR A 35 -11.54 -10.10 -7.71
CA TYR A 35 -11.66 -11.56 -7.61
C TYR A 35 -12.55 -12.10 -8.73
N GLN A 36 -12.39 -13.37 -9.03
CA GLN A 36 -13.24 -14.12 -9.97
C GLN A 36 -13.84 -15.33 -9.26
N VAL A 37 -15.08 -15.65 -9.63
CA VAL A 37 -15.80 -16.83 -9.17
C VAL A 37 -16.10 -17.70 -10.39
N THR A 38 -15.85 -18.98 -10.29
CA THR A 38 -16.16 -19.96 -11.35
C THR A 38 -17.34 -20.81 -10.91
N PRO A 39 -18.30 -21.08 -11.82
CA PRO A 39 -18.46 -20.49 -13.16
C PRO A 39 -18.84 -19.00 -13.09
N VAL A 40 -18.60 -18.25 -14.18
CA VAL A 40 -18.76 -16.77 -14.23
C VAL A 40 -20.19 -16.31 -13.89
N TYR A 41 -21.19 -17.12 -14.21
CA TYR A 41 -22.60 -16.88 -13.90
C TYR A 41 -23.01 -17.34 -12.50
N ALA A 42 -22.15 -18.02 -11.75
CA ALA A 42 -22.38 -18.24 -10.33
C ALA A 42 -22.49 -16.89 -9.63
N ALA A 43 -23.56 -16.68 -8.86
CA ALA A 43 -23.86 -15.38 -8.29
C ALA A 43 -22.70 -14.87 -7.45
N LYS A 44 -22.03 -13.80 -7.89
CA LYS A 44 -20.96 -13.08 -7.19
C LYS A 44 -21.33 -12.64 -5.75
N ARG A 45 -22.63 -12.67 -5.43
CA ARG A 45 -23.20 -12.36 -4.11
C ARG A 45 -22.84 -13.35 -3.01
N ASN A 46 -22.24 -14.48 -3.37
CA ASN A 46 -21.93 -15.55 -2.42
C ASN A 46 -20.54 -15.45 -1.79
N VAL A 47 -19.86 -14.32 -1.86
CA VAL A 47 -18.60 -14.08 -1.16
C VAL A 47 -18.80 -13.28 0.12
N LYS A 48 -17.96 -13.55 1.11
CA LYS A 48 -17.78 -12.73 2.29
C LYS A 48 -16.31 -12.29 2.39
N PHE A 49 -16.11 -11.14 2.96
CA PHE A 49 -14.80 -10.54 3.20
C PHE A 49 -14.54 -10.45 4.70
N SER A 50 -13.30 -10.66 5.10
CA SER A 50 -12.84 -10.39 6.45
C SER A 50 -11.39 -9.89 6.43
N SER A 51 -11.04 -9.08 7.44
CA SER A 51 -9.68 -8.58 7.63
C SER A 51 -9.09 -9.19 8.91
N SER A 52 -7.83 -9.63 8.84
CA SER A 52 -7.08 -10.10 10.01
C SER A 52 -6.74 -8.97 10.98
N ASN A 53 -6.78 -7.71 10.51
CA ASN A 53 -6.53 -6.52 11.32
C ASN A 53 -7.30 -5.30 10.76
N SER A 54 -8.54 -5.14 11.22
CA SER A 54 -9.44 -4.06 10.78
C SER A 54 -9.01 -2.67 11.25
N LYS A 55 -8.09 -2.58 12.23
CA LYS A 55 -7.45 -1.31 12.66
C LYS A 55 -6.43 -0.83 11.63
N VAL A 56 -5.83 -1.73 10.85
CA VAL A 56 -4.88 -1.40 9.75
C VAL A 56 -5.63 -1.27 8.44
N VAL A 57 -6.41 -2.27 8.05
CA VAL A 57 -7.23 -2.24 6.83
C VAL A 57 -8.60 -2.82 7.15
N SER A 58 -9.65 -2.04 6.99
CA SER A 58 -11.02 -2.55 7.02
C SER A 58 -11.48 -2.95 5.62
N VAL A 59 -12.44 -3.87 5.56
CA VAL A 59 -13.12 -4.29 4.33
C VAL A 59 -14.63 -4.30 4.56
N ASN A 60 -15.40 -3.77 3.62
CA ASN A 60 -16.86 -3.81 3.69
C ASN A 60 -17.44 -5.00 2.89
N ALA A 61 -18.76 -5.20 2.98
CA ALA A 61 -19.46 -6.29 2.29
C ALA A 61 -19.35 -6.24 0.76
N LYS A 62 -19.04 -5.08 0.18
CA LYS A 62 -18.83 -4.89 -1.26
C LYS A 62 -17.37 -5.12 -1.69
N GLY A 63 -16.50 -5.55 -0.75
CA GLY A 63 -15.07 -5.79 -1.02
C GLY A 63 -14.23 -4.51 -1.13
N MET A 64 -14.73 -3.36 -0.64
CA MET A 64 -13.98 -2.13 -0.60
C MET A 64 -13.09 -2.11 0.64
N LEU A 65 -11.79 -2.01 0.41
CA LEU A 65 -10.75 -1.85 1.42
C LEU A 65 -10.61 -0.37 1.78
N THR A 66 -10.35 -0.09 3.05
CA THR A 66 -9.94 1.24 3.53
C THR A 66 -8.72 1.09 4.41
N ALA A 67 -7.61 1.71 4.01
CA ALA A 67 -6.38 1.75 4.79
C ALA A 67 -6.49 2.80 5.90
N LYS A 68 -6.32 2.39 7.16
CA LYS A 68 -6.51 3.26 8.34
C LYS A 68 -5.21 3.58 9.07
N LYS A 69 -4.24 2.67 9.06
CA LYS A 69 -2.97 2.82 9.77
C LYS A 69 -1.88 2.03 9.06
N ASN A 70 -0.64 2.50 9.16
CA ASN A 70 0.52 1.76 8.66
C ASN A 70 0.62 0.38 9.31
N GLY A 71 0.95 -0.63 8.50
CA GLY A 71 1.03 -2.02 8.97
C GLY A 71 0.67 -3.03 7.89
N LYS A 72 0.36 -4.24 8.34
CA LYS A 72 -0.04 -5.35 7.47
C LYS A 72 -1.37 -5.92 7.91
N ALA A 73 -2.19 -6.28 6.94
CA ALA A 73 -3.41 -7.05 7.14
C ALA A 73 -3.56 -8.10 6.03
N THR A 74 -4.21 -9.20 6.34
CA THR A 74 -4.62 -10.20 5.35
C THR A 74 -6.12 -10.12 5.19
N ILE A 75 -6.57 -9.88 3.96
CA ILE A 75 -7.98 -9.92 3.61
C ILE A 75 -8.30 -11.31 3.11
N THR A 76 -9.25 -11.97 3.77
CA THR A 76 -9.77 -13.25 3.34
C THR A 76 -11.05 -13.03 2.55
N VAL A 77 -11.11 -13.58 1.34
CA VAL A 77 -12.32 -13.69 0.54
C VAL A 77 -12.77 -15.14 0.57
N GLN A 78 -14.01 -15.39 0.91
CA GLN A 78 -14.55 -16.73 1.05
C GLN A 78 -15.87 -16.88 0.32
N LEU A 79 -16.05 -17.95 -0.44
CA LEU A 79 -17.37 -18.37 -0.95
C LEU A 79 -18.29 -18.72 0.22
N LYS A 80 -19.52 -18.20 0.20
CA LYS A 80 -20.56 -18.53 1.21
C LYS A 80 -21.23 -19.88 0.93
N SER A 81 -21.29 -20.25 -0.34
CA SER A 81 -21.92 -21.49 -0.83
C SER A 81 -20.99 -22.25 -1.77
N GLY A 82 -21.37 -23.46 -2.16
CA GLY A 82 -20.56 -24.32 -3.03
C GLY A 82 -19.32 -24.84 -2.31
N SER A 83 -18.16 -24.72 -2.92
CA SER A 83 -16.89 -25.24 -2.41
C SER A 83 -16.40 -24.59 -1.12
N LYS A 84 -17.02 -23.48 -0.66
CA LYS A 84 -16.59 -22.66 0.50
C LYS A 84 -15.11 -22.25 0.45
N LYS A 85 -14.52 -22.23 -0.74
CA LYS A 85 -13.12 -21.88 -0.98
C LYS A 85 -12.76 -20.52 -0.40
N LYS A 86 -11.54 -20.42 0.12
CA LYS A 86 -10.96 -19.19 0.70
C LYS A 86 -9.71 -18.80 -0.07
N VAL A 87 -9.56 -17.53 -0.36
CA VAL A 87 -8.34 -16.94 -0.90
C VAL A 87 -7.89 -15.76 -0.04
N LYS A 88 -6.59 -15.48 -0.01
CA LYS A 88 -5.99 -14.48 0.87
C LYS A 88 -5.26 -13.43 0.06
N LEU A 89 -5.60 -12.15 0.30
CA LEU A 89 -4.92 -10.98 -0.23
C LEU A 89 -4.07 -10.35 0.88
N LYS A 90 -2.76 -10.29 0.70
CA LYS A 90 -1.87 -9.57 1.60
C LYS A 90 -1.95 -8.08 1.30
N VAL A 91 -2.21 -7.26 2.31
CA VAL A 91 -2.23 -5.79 2.20
C VAL A 91 -1.17 -5.20 3.09
N VAL A 92 -0.31 -4.35 2.51
CA VAL A 92 0.68 -3.56 3.23
C VAL A 92 0.25 -2.10 3.16
N VAL A 93 0.09 -1.46 4.30
CA VAL A 93 -0.12 0.00 4.39
C VAL A 93 1.19 0.63 4.79
N GLN A 94 1.70 1.52 3.98
CA GLN A 94 2.98 2.22 4.16
C GLN A 94 2.78 3.74 4.07
N PRO A 95 3.70 4.56 4.63
CA PRO A 95 3.65 6.01 4.46
C PRO A 95 3.67 6.38 2.98
N ARG A 96 3.07 7.52 2.64
CA ARG A 96 3.24 8.11 1.30
C ARG A 96 4.71 8.55 1.15
N ALA A 97 5.27 8.39 -0.05
CA ALA A 97 6.57 8.99 -0.37
C ALA A 97 6.52 10.51 -0.17
N PRO A 98 7.45 11.11 0.58
CA PRO A 98 7.50 12.56 0.74
C PRO A 98 8.03 13.19 -0.57
N TYR A 99 7.59 14.40 -0.86
CA TYR A 99 8.16 15.21 -1.94
C TYR A 99 9.35 16.01 -1.40
N LEU A 100 10.54 15.82 -1.95
CA LEU A 100 11.76 16.51 -1.55
C LEU A 100 11.96 17.77 -2.41
N SER A 101 12.14 18.93 -1.77
CA SER A 101 12.66 20.15 -2.38
C SER A 101 14.04 20.45 -1.80
N ALA A 102 14.91 21.02 -2.62
CA ALA A 102 16.27 21.40 -2.23
C ALA A 102 16.60 22.80 -2.76
N ASP A 103 16.80 23.74 -1.85
CA ASP A 103 17.13 25.12 -2.17
C ASP A 103 18.55 25.44 -1.69
N SER A 104 19.39 25.96 -2.58
CA SER A 104 20.71 26.45 -2.21
C SER A 104 20.60 27.76 -1.42
N VAL A 105 21.39 27.89 -0.37
CA VAL A 105 21.50 29.17 0.37
C VAL A 105 22.68 29.95 -0.18
N GLU A 106 22.39 31.10 -0.78
CA GLU A 106 23.42 32.00 -1.27
C GLU A 106 24.44 32.32 -0.16
N ASN A 107 25.72 32.34 -0.54
CA ASN A 107 26.86 32.68 0.31
C ASN A 107 27.17 31.78 1.51
N LYS A 108 26.44 30.64 1.70
CA LYS A 108 26.66 29.72 2.85
C LYS A 108 27.18 28.34 2.48
N ASN A 109 27.32 28.03 1.19
CA ASN A 109 27.73 26.69 0.71
C ASN A 109 26.93 25.57 1.38
N THR A 110 25.65 25.84 1.66
CA THR A 110 24.71 24.91 2.29
C THR A 110 23.44 24.79 1.47
N THR A 111 22.78 23.65 1.57
CA THR A 111 21.49 23.39 0.93
C THR A 111 20.43 23.16 2.00
N VAL A 112 19.30 23.81 1.84
CA VAL A 112 18.12 23.57 2.64
C VAL A 112 17.26 22.52 1.96
N PHE A 113 17.06 21.40 2.62
CA PHE A 113 16.14 20.36 2.18
C PHE A 113 14.83 20.49 2.94
N THR A 114 13.72 20.57 2.22
CA THR A 114 12.37 20.60 2.76
C THR A 114 11.54 19.48 2.13
N TRP A 115 10.56 18.98 2.87
CA TRP A 115 9.63 17.97 2.36
C TRP A 115 8.28 18.06 3.06
N ASN A 116 7.24 17.57 2.40
CA ASN A 116 5.93 17.46 3.01
C ASN A 116 5.87 16.31 4.03
N LYS A 117 5.09 16.50 5.08
CA LYS A 117 4.84 15.45 6.08
C LYS A 117 4.11 14.26 5.46
N SER A 118 4.57 13.04 5.74
CA SER A 118 3.91 11.80 5.38
C SER A 118 3.08 11.30 6.55
N GLU A 119 1.83 10.95 6.33
CA GLU A 119 0.95 10.51 7.41
C GLU A 119 1.42 9.17 8.01
N GLY A 120 1.50 9.13 9.33
CA GLY A 120 1.88 7.93 10.10
C GLY A 120 3.37 7.58 10.07
N GLU A 121 4.23 8.53 9.65
CA GLU A 121 5.68 8.37 9.72
C GLU A 121 6.21 8.55 11.15
N GLU A 122 7.35 7.94 11.44
CA GLU A 122 8.17 8.21 12.61
C GLU A 122 9.46 8.96 12.25
N GLY A 123 9.77 9.06 10.97
CA GLY A 123 10.92 9.80 10.48
C GLY A 123 11.21 9.57 9.00
N TYR A 124 12.34 10.13 8.57
CA TYR A 124 12.77 10.18 7.19
C TYR A 124 14.21 9.74 7.06
N GLU A 125 14.55 9.19 5.90
CA GLU A 125 15.93 8.93 5.49
C GLU A 125 16.21 9.68 4.19
N ILE A 126 17.23 10.55 4.20
CA ILE A 126 17.75 11.19 3.00
C ILE A 126 18.95 10.37 2.54
N SER A 127 18.95 10.05 1.27
CA SER A 127 20.01 9.27 0.62
C SER A 127 20.59 10.05 -0.54
N CYS A 128 21.85 9.80 -0.87
CA CYS A 128 22.51 10.38 -2.04
C CYS A 128 23.22 9.31 -2.89
N SER A 129 23.41 9.65 -4.16
CA SER A 129 24.18 8.87 -5.14
C SER A 129 24.97 9.83 -6.05
N ASP A 130 26.04 9.34 -6.64
CA ASP A 130 26.83 10.08 -7.64
C ASP A 130 26.13 10.09 -9.02
N THR A 131 25.22 9.15 -9.27
CA THR A 131 24.45 9.08 -10.52
C THR A 131 22.96 8.92 -10.24
N LYS A 132 22.12 9.41 -11.16
CA LYS A 132 20.65 9.37 -11.05
C LYS A 132 20.11 7.95 -10.82
N ASN A 133 20.68 6.97 -11.49
CA ASN A 133 20.26 5.57 -11.44
C ASN A 133 21.23 4.68 -10.62
N GLY A 134 22.13 5.30 -9.86
CA GLY A 134 23.13 4.59 -9.08
C GLY A 134 22.62 4.08 -7.73
N THR A 135 23.55 3.53 -6.96
CA THR A 135 23.26 3.07 -5.59
C THR A 135 23.19 4.24 -4.63
N TYR A 136 22.04 4.42 -4.00
CA TYR A 136 21.81 5.48 -3.01
C TYR A 136 22.23 5.03 -1.61
N LYS A 137 23.08 5.80 -0.96
CA LYS A 137 23.50 5.59 0.43
C LYS A 137 22.78 6.58 1.35
N VAL A 138 22.26 6.11 2.48
CA VAL A 138 21.63 6.98 3.50
C VAL A 138 22.68 7.86 4.13
N ILE A 139 22.48 9.19 4.06
CA ILE A 139 23.38 10.21 4.61
C ILE A 139 22.80 10.93 5.82
N LYS A 140 21.47 11.02 5.93
CA LYS A 140 20.79 11.65 7.08
C LYS A 140 19.55 10.86 7.47
N LYS A 141 19.32 10.77 8.78
CA LYS A 141 18.08 10.28 9.40
C LYS A 141 17.47 11.42 10.21
N VAL A 142 16.21 11.71 9.99
CA VAL A 142 15.50 12.86 10.58
C VAL A 142 14.20 12.38 11.20
N THR A 143 13.89 12.85 12.40
CA THR A 143 12.63 12.59 13.12
C THR A 143 12.01 13.91 13.56
N GLY A 144 10.68 14.00 13.53
CA GLY A 144 9.93 15.15 14.01
C GLY A 144 10.15 16.48 13.26
N LYS A 145 10.81 16.44 12.10
CA LYS A 145 11.10 17.61 11.28
C LYS A 145 10.86 17.31 9.80
N THR A 146 10.52 18.35 9.05
CA THR A 146 10.34 18.31 7.58
C THR A 146 11.29 19.27 6.86
N LYS A 147 12.34 19.71 7.58
CA LYS A 147 13.38 20.59 7.07
C LYS A 147 14.72 20.26 7.71
N ILE A 148 15.78 20.30 6.91
CA ILE A 148 17.16 20.17 7.39
C ILE A 148 18.08 20.99 6.49
N THR A 149 19.14 21.54 7.08
CA THR A 149 20.18 22.25 6.36
C THR A 149 21.52 21.54 6.56
N PHE A 150 22.21 21.25 5.47
CA PHE A 150 23.57 20.72 5.53
C PHE A 150 24.34 21.05 4.25
N LYS A 151 25.65 20.91 4.30
CA LYS A 151 26.50 21.08 3.12
C LYS A 151 26.25 19.92 2.16
N ALA A 152 25.52 20.19 1.08
CA ALA A 152 25.21 19.21 0.03
C ALA A 152 26.04 19.49 -1.22
N SER A 153 26.42 18.45 -1.93
CA SER A 153 27.11 18.57 -3.21
C SER A 153 26.11 18.71 -4.34
N THR A 154 26.26 19.73 -5.17
CA THR A 154 25.45 19.92 -6.39
C THR A 154 25.72 18.87 -7.47
N LYS A 155 26.81 18.09 -7.32
CA LYS A 155 27.17 16.98 -8.22
C LYS A 155 26.52 15.64 -7.82
N LYS A 156 25.65 15.62 -6.80
CA LYS A 156 24.99 14.40 -6.32
C LYS A 156 23.49 14.45 -6.47
N TYR A 157 22.89 13.28 -6.58
CA TYR A 157 21.45 13.09 -6.63
C TYR A 157 20.95 12.72 -5.24
N TYR A 158 19.83 13.30 -4.84
CA TYR A 158 19.24 13.09 -3.51
C TYR A 158 17.84 12.52 -3.64
N LYS A 159 17.51 11.62 -2.72
CA LYS A 159 16.16 11.04 -2.57
C LYS A 159 15.81 10.97 -1.09
N ILE A 160 14.53 11.04 -0.80
CA ILE A 160 13.99 10.92 0.55
C ILE A 160 12.95 9.80 0.59
N ARG A 161 12.86 9.10 1.74
CA ARG A 161 11.76 8.21 2.04
C ARG A 161 11.32 8.35 3.49
N ALA A 162 10.04 8.16 3.75
CA ALA A 162 9.51 8.07 5.09
C ALA A 162 9.65 6.65 5.64
N TRP A 163 9.72 6.50 6.96
CA TRP A 163 9.68 5.20 7.62
C TRP A 163 8.79 5.21 8.86
N TYR A 164 8.31 4.03 9.24
CA TYR A 164 7.64 3.77 10.50
C TYR A 164 8.09 2.43 11.08
N ARG A 165 7.87 2.20 12.38
CA ARG A 165 8.09 0.91 13.04
C ARG A 165 6.78 0.25 13.42
N THR A 166 6.79 -1.06 13.36
CA THR A 166 5.73 -1.86 13.98
C THR A 166 5.97 -1.92 15.51
N ALA A 167 4.96 -2.35 16.26
CA ALA A 167 5.09 -2.61 17.70
C ALA A 167 6.24 -3.60 18.05
N LYS A 168 6.65 -4.46 17.09
CA LYS A 168 7.78 -5.38 17.21
C LYS A 168 9.13 -4.76 16.78
N GLY A 169 9.21 -3.45 16.59
CA GLY A 169 10.44 -2.73 16.24
C GLY A 169 10.88 -2.79 14.76
N LYS A 170 10.20 -3.60 13.91
CA LYS A 170 10.58 -3.72 12.50
C LYS A 170 10.23 -2.46 11.73
N LYS A 171 11.21 -1.89 11.01
CA LYS A 171 11.02 -0.73 10.13
C LYS A 171 10.40 -1.12 8.79
N TYR A 172 9.53 -0.26 8.29
CA TYR A 172 8.97 -0.27 6.95
C TYR A 172 9.10 1.13 6.35
N TYR A 173 9.27 1.18 5.04
CA TYR A 173 9.58 2.40 4.31
C TYR A 173 8.51 2.69 3.27
N SER A 174 8.34 3.98 2.95
CA SER A 174 7.69 4.41 1.71
C SER A 174 8.59 4.10 0.51
N ASP A 175 8.06 4.29 -0.69
CA ASP A 175 8.89 4.49 -1.86
C ASP A 175 9.75 5.75 -1.69
N TYR A 176 10.82 5.88 -2.47
CA TYR A 176 11.59 7.12 -2.56
C TYR A 176 10.83 8.18 -3.38
N SER A 177 11.08 9.46 -3.08
CA SER A 177 10.66 10.59 -3.92
C SER A 177 11.31 10.56 -5.29
#